data_72eda3e944f918eb21dce9e278e759c9
#
_entry.id   72eda3e944f918eb21dce9e278e759c9
#
_cell.length_a   1.000
_cell.length_b   1.000
_cell.length_c   1.000
_cell.angle_alpha   90.00
_cell.angle_beta   90.00
_cell.angle_gamma   90.00
#
_symmetry.space_group_name_H-M   'P 1'
#
loop_
_entity.id
_entity.type
_entity.pdbx_description
1 polymer ?
#
loop_
_entity_poly.entity_id
_entity_poly.type
_entity_poly.pdbx_seq_one_letter_code
_entity_poly.pdbx_strand_id
1 'polypeptide(L)'
;MLRKTSVIALAMMFVITGFTGCLDRERDEKNPKEKLIIAYEVKEDYENPDMNPQVMADYLANELDMDVELYAVTSEGSIIEALRFGNAHIAFMDGAAAWVGWQKYGLEALAADQKSDGRTFYNAHAVVLKDSEMAEAHLDGDETTDPFALLEGKTSCHTGWLK
;
A
#
# COMPACT_ATOMS: atom_id res chain seq x y z
N MET A 1 -3.04 -51.58 -51.86
CA MET A 1 -1.87 -50.99 -51.14
C MET A 1 -1.75 -49.45 -51.28
N LEU A 2 -2.59 -48.80 -52.09
CA LEU A 2 -2.50 -47.31 -52.29
C LEU A 2 -3.16 -46.45 -51.21
N ARG A 3 -3.98 -47.02 -50.29
CA ARG A 3 -4.72 -46.23 -49.29
C ARG A 3 -3.91 -45.82 -48.04
N LYS A 4 -2.81 -46.56 -47.74
CA LYS A 4 -1.98 -46.28 -46.55
C LYS A 4 -0.91 -45.23 -46.79
N THR A 5 -0.44 -45.08 -48.01
CA THR A 5 0.59 -44.08 -48.38
C THR A 5 -0.02 -42.66 -48.45
N SER A 6 -1.29 -42.50 -48.83
CA SER A 6 -1.97 -41.21 -48.90
C SER A 6 -2.22 -40.57 -47.50
N VAL A 7 -2.47 -41.40 -46.49
CA VAL A 7 -2.71 -40.92 -45.12
C VAL A 7 -1.40 -40.42 -44.47
N ILE A 8 -0.28 -41.09 -44.74
CA ILE A 8 1.04 -40.71 -44.22
C ILE A 8 1.51 -39.40 -44.87
N ALA A 9 1.25 -39.22 -46.15
CA ALA A 9 1.59 -37.96 -46.85
C ALA A 9 0.77 -36.79 -46.37
N LEU A 10 -0.51 -36.99 -46.02
CA LEU A 10 -1.39 -35.95 -45.45
C LEU A 10 -0.97 -35.59 -44.02
N ALA A 11 -0.55 -36.58 -43.21
CA ALA A 11 -0.07 -36.33 -41.83
C ALA A 11 1.27 -35.58 -41.80
N MET A 12 2.18 -35.85 -42.77
CA MET A 12 3.44 -35.11 -42.91
C MET A 12 3.24 -33.64 -43.35
N MET A 13 2.19 -33.35 -44.13
CA MET A 13 1.89 -31.98 -44.56
C MET A 13 1.38 -31.10 -43.40
N PHE A 14 0.72 -31.67 -42.40
CA PHE A 14 0.28 -30.94 -41.22
C PHE A 14 1.39 -30.60 -40.20
N VAL A 15 2.49 -31.37 -40.21
CA VAL A 15 3.65 -31.13 -39.31
C VAL A 15 4.52 -29.99 -39.81
N ILE A 16 4.54 -29.74 -41.12
CA ILE A 16 5.40 -28.68 -41.71
C ILE A 16 4.76 -27.29 -41.60
N THR A 17 3.40 -27.17 -41.48
CA THR A 17 2.73 -25.89 -41.36
C THR A 17 2.70 -25.34 -39.93
N GLY A 18 3.09 -26.13 -38.93
CA GLY A 18 3.12 -25.70 -37.50
C GLY A 18 4.42 -24.99 -37.10
N PHE A 19 5.45 -24.95 -37.94
CA PHE A 19 6.76 -24.39 -37.55
C PHE A 19 7.14 -23.05 -38.20
N THR A 20 6.26 -22.44 -39.01
CA THR A 20 6.57 -21.13 -39.63
C THR A 20 5.98 -19.94 -38.90
N GLY A 21 5.54 -20.10 -37.66
CA GLY A 21 4.89 -19.05 -36.86
C GLY A 21 5.79 -18.30 -35.87
N CYS A 22 7.09 -18.57 -35.81
CA CYS A 22 7.99 -17.92 -34.83
C CYS A 22 9.30 -17.47 -35.46
N LEU A 23 9.25 -16.68 -36.52
CA LEU A 23 10.44 -15.99 -37.01
C LEU A 23 10.04 -14.57 -37.42
N ASP A 24 10.72 -13.63 -36.76
CA ASP A 24 10.72 -12.20 -37.03
C ASP A 24 9.45 -11.42 -36.62
N ARG A 25 9.25 -11.35 -35.32
CA ARG A 25 8.92 -10.07 -34.75
C ARG A 25 10.20 -9.57 -34.08
N GLU A 26 11.02 -8.81 -34.78
CA GLU A 26 11.85 -7.79 -34.15
C GLU A 26 10.87 -6.89 -33.38
N ARG A 27 10.60 -7.32 -32.15
CA ARG A 27 10.12 -6.42 -31.15
C ARG A 27 11.34 -5.56 -30.86
N ASP A 28 11.33 -4.30 -31.20
CA ASP A 28 12.06 -3.30 -30.43
C ASP A 28 11.64 -3.54 -28.98
N GLU A 29 12.28 -4.50 -28.33
CA GLU A 29 12.28 -4.63 -26.89
C GLU A 29 13.08 -3.45 -26.36
N LYS A 30 12.47 -2.28 -26.39
CA LYS A 30 12.65 -1.30 -25.35
C LYS A 30 12.22 -2.06 -24.11
N ASN A 31 13.19 -2.65 -23.40
CA ASN A 31 12.99 -3.44 -22.20
C ASN A 31 12.01 -2.64 -21.33
N PRO A 32 10.76 -3.08 -21.14
CA PRO A 32 9.80 -2.26 -20.42
C PRO A 32 10.43 -2.02 -19.05
N LYS A 33 10.64 -0.75 -18.68
CA LYS A 33 11.13 -0.42 -17.34
C LYS A 33 10.26 -1.16 -16.34
N GLU A 34 10.88 -1.76 -15.35
CA GLU A 34 10.14 -2.36 -14.25
C GLU A 34 9.23 -1.29 -13.64
N LYS A 35 8.01 -1.67 -13.31
CA LYS A 35 7.00 -0.75 -12.82
C LYS A 35 6.88 -0.87 -11.31
N LEU A 36 7.02 0.25 -10.60
CA LEU A 36 6.76 0.37 -9.18
C LEU A 36 5.42 1.07 -8.96
N ILE A 37 4.49 0.43 -8.25
CA ILE A 37 3.19 1.00 -7.91
C ILE A 37 3.16 1.34 -6.44
N ILE A 38 2.86 2.61 -6.11
CA ILE A 38 2.84 3.14 -4.75
C ILE A 38 1.41 3.47 -4.36
N ALA A 39 0.86 2.79 -3.35
CA ALA A 39 -0.45 3.13 -2.80
C ALA A 39 -0.35 4.26 -1.77
N TYR A 40 -1.31 5.17 -1.80
CA TYR A 40 -1.42 6.27 -0.85
C TYR A 40 -2.89 6.67 -0.62
N GLU A 41 -3.20 7.15 0.57
CA GLU A 41 -4.52 7.71 0.87
C GLU A 41 -4.61 9.15 0.36
N VAL A 42 -5.70 9.45 -0.35
CA VAL A 42 -5.97 10.82 -0.80
C VAL A 42 -6.35 11.69 0.40
N LYS A 43 -5.60 12.77 0.61
CA LYS A 43 -5.84 13.79 1.65
C LYS A 43 -6.06 15.14 0.99
N GLU A 44 -6.84 16.01 1.64
CA GLU A 44 -7.19 17.33 1.10
C GLU A 44 -5.99 18.28 0.95
N ASP A 45 -4.89 18.01 1.70
CA ASP A 45 -3.73 18.89 1.80
C ASP A 45 -2.64 18.67 0.72
N TYR A 46 -2.90 17.89 -0.32
CA TYR A 46 -1.91 17.62 -1.38
C TYR A 46 -1.65 18.80 -2.33
N GLU A 47 -2.28 19.93 -2.13
CA GLU A 47 -1.89 21.19 -2.77
C GLU A 47 -0.55 21.72 -2.24
N ASN A 48 -0.14 21.29 -1.03
CA ASN A 48 1.18 21.58 -0.49
C ASN A 48 2.24 20.71 -1.21
N PRO A 49 3.25 21.31 -1.89
CA PRO A 49 4.28 20.56 -2.59
C PRO A 49 5.05 19.56 -1.70
N ASP A 50 5.25 19.87 -0.42
CA ASP A 50 5.96 19.02 0.54
C ASP A 50 5.15 17.78 0.95
N MET A 51 3.85 17.77 0.68
CA MET A 51 2.92 16.67 1.00
C MET A 51 2.44 15.93 -0.26
N ASN A 52 2.89 16.38 -1.45
CA ASN A 52 2.43 15.82 -2.71
C ASN A 52 3.13 14.48 -3.00
N PRO A 53 2.40 13.35 -3.05
CA PRO A 53 2.99 12.04 -3.32
C PRO A 53 3.69 11.94 -4.68
N GLN A 54 3.35 12.83 -5.65
CA GLN A 54 4.01 12.87 -6.94
C GLN A 54 5.49 13.23 -6.83
N VAL A 55 5.87 14.11 -5.91
CA VAL A 55 7.28 14.48 -5.68
C VAL A 55 8.12 13.27 -5.29
N MET A 56 7.57 12.41 -4.42
CA MET A 56 8.24 11.17 -4.04
C MET A 56 8.27 10.17 -5.19
N ALA A 57 7.19 10.06 -5.95
CA ALA A 57 7.14 9.17 -7.11
C ALA A 57 8.18 9.57 -8.17
N ASP A 58 8.29 10.86 -8.48
CA ASP A 58 9.28 11.39 -9.43
C ASP A 58 10.71 11.16 -8.94
N TYR A 59 10.96 11.36 -7.65
CA TYR A 59 12.26 11.08 -7.03
C TYR A 59 12.63 9.60 -7.19
N LEU A 60 11.72 8.69 -6.81
CA LEU A 60 11.97 7.25 -6.92
C LEU A 60 12.12 6.79 -8.37
N ALA A 61 11.37 7.35 -9.30
CA ALA A 61 11.49 7.04 -10.72
C ALA A 61 12.90 7.37 -11.25
N ASN A 62 13.46 8.49 -10.81
CA ASN A 62 14.81 8.90 -11.20
C ASN A 62 15.90 8.07 -10.52
N GLU A 63 15.78 7.79 -9.22
CA GLU A 63 16.81 7.06 -8.47
C GLU A 63 16.87 5.58 -8.83
N LEU A 64 15.71 4.97 -9.13
CA LEU A 64 15.60 3.54 -9.42
C LEU A 64 15.63 3.20 -10.91
N ASP A 65 15.56 4.20 -11.79
CA ASP A 65 15.37 4.04 -13.24
C ASP A 65 14.16 3.16 -13.58
N MET A 66 13.06 3.31 -12.83
CA MET A 66 11.82 2.56 -12.95
C MET A 66 10.66 3.48 -13.38
N ASP A 67 9.60 2.90 -13.95
CA ASP A 67 8.33 3.60 -14.09
C ASP A 67 7.60 3.57 -12.75
N VAL A 68 7.29 4.74 -12.16
CA VAL A 68 6.57 4.84 -10.88
C VAL A 68 5.15 5.33 -11.11
N GLU A 69 4.18 4.55 -10.63
CA GLU A 69 2.76 4.88 -10.72
C GLU A 69 2.16 5.03 -9.31
N LEU A 70 1.32 6.04 -9.15
CA LEU A 70 0.58 6.29 -7.93
C LEU A 70 -0.79 5.61 -7.97
N TYR A 71 -1.11 4.84 -6.94
CA TYR A 71 -2.38 4.17 -6.74
C TYR A 71 -3.14 4.85 -5.59
N ALA A 72 -4.07 5.72 -5.96
CA ALA A 72 -4.84 6.51 -4.99
C ALA A 72 -5.97 5.68 -4.37
N VAL A 73 -6.09 5.73 -3.05
CA VAL A 73 -7.18 5.12 -2.29
C VAL A 73 -7.79 6.11 -1.31
N THR A 74 -8.94 5.77 -0.75
CA THR A 74 -9.72 6.66 0.14
C THR A 74 -9.66 6.27 1.61
N SER A 75 -8.91 5.23 1.97
CA SER A 75 -8.76 4.79 3.35
C SER A 75 -7.51 3.94 3.56
N GLU A 76 -6.98 3.95 4.77
CA GLU A 76 -5.87 3.08 5.20
C GLU A 76 -6.18 1.58 5.01
N GLY A 77 -7.43 1.16 5.24
CA GLY A 77 -7.85 -0.21 4.96
C GLY A 77 -7.72 -0.58 3.48
N SER A 78 -8.02 0.34 2.58
CA SER A 78 -7.87 0.13 1.13
C SER A 78 -6.40 0.06 0.70
N ILE A 79 -5.48 0.71 1.42
CA ILE A 79 -4.03 0.56 1.21
C ILE A 79 -3.61 -0.89 1.50
N ILE A 80 -4.04 -1.43 2.66
CA ILE A 80 -3.73 -2.81 3.02
C ILE A 80 -4.24 -3.78 1.96
N GLU A 81 -5.46 -3.58 1.46
CA GLU A 81 -6.03 -4.41 0.41
C GLU A 81 -5.26 -4.28 -0.92
N ALA A 82 -4.83 -3.07 -1.29
CA ALA A 82 -4.02 -2.85 -2.50
C ALA A 82 -2.71 -3.65 -2.46
N LEU A 83 -2.00 -3.65 -1.32
CA LEU A 83 -0.78 -4.43 -1.13
C LEU A 83 -1.05 -5.94 -1.14
N ARG A 84 -2.08 -6.40 -0.44
CA ARG A 84 -2.44 -7.83 -0.35
C ARG A 84 -2.78 -8.45 -1.69
N PHE A 85 -3.47 -7.72 -2.54
CA PHE A 85 -3.90 -8.20 -3.86
C PHE A 85 -2.93 -7.87 -4.99
N GLY A 86 -1.76 -7.28 -4.67
CA GLY A 86 -0.74 -6.96 -5.66
C GLY A 86 -1.10 -5.79 -6.58
N ASN A 87 -2.10 -4.97 -6.19
CA ASN A 87 -2.44 -3.74 -6.90
C ASN A 87 -1.43 -2.62 -6.60
N ALA A 88 -0.65 -2.75 -5.54
CA ALA A 88 0.50 -1.90 -5.21
C ALA A 88 1.64 -2.75 -4.67
N HIS A 89 2.87 -2.23 -4.82
CA HIS A 89 4.08 -2.90 -4.35
C HIS A 89 4.55 -2.34 -3.02
N ILE A 90 4.42 -1.04 -2.82
CA ILE A 90 4.70 -0.33 -1.57
C ILE A 90 3.57 0.64 -1.24
N ALA A 91 3.52 1.09 0.00
CA ALA A 91 2.54 2.09 0.42
C ALA A 91 3.08 2.96 1.56
N PHE A 92 2.54 4.17 1.63
CA PHE A 92 2.68 5.05 2.78
C PHE A 92 1.41 4.96 3.61
N MET A 93 1.55 4.62 4.89
CA MET A 93 0.43 4.47 5.81
C MET A 93 0.84 4.88 7.22
N ASP A 94 -0.14 5.12 8.07
CA ASP A 94 0.12 5.42 9.46
C ASP A 94 0.54 4.18 10.28
N GLY A 95 1.02 4.41 11.51
CA GLY A 95 1.53 3.33 12.36
C GLY A 95 0.47 2.31 12.75
N ALA A 96 -0.80 2.70 12.87
CA ALA A 96 -1.87 1.78 13.24
C ALA A 96 -2.22 0.85 12.07
N ALA A 97 -2.33 1.39 10.86
CA ALA A 97 -2.56 0.61 9.65
C ALA A 97 -1.37 -0.31 9.35
N ALA A 98 -0.13 0.18 9.49
CA ALA A 98 1.08 -0.60 9.32
C ALA A 98 1.13 -1.77 10.30
N TRP A 99 0.77 -1.56 11.57
CA TRP A 99 0.70 -2.61 12.58
C TRP A 99 -0.35 -3.68 12.24
N VAL A 100 -1.54 -3.28 11.81
CA VAL A 100 -2.59 -4.23 11.36
C VAL A 100 -2.13 -5.00 10.13
N GLY A 101 -1.51 -4.34 9.17
CA GLY A 101 -0.94 -4.96 7.97
C GLY A 101 0.10 -6.01 8.31
N TRP A 102 1.03 -5.69 9.20
CA TRP A 102 2.03 -6.61 9.70
C TRP A 102 1.42 -7.80 10.44
N GLN A 103 0.58 -7.56 11.46
CA GLN A 103 0.04 -8.61 12.32
C GLN A 103 -0.89 -9.58 11.60
N LYS A 104 -1.74 -9.08 10.69
CA LYS A 104 -2.78 -9.91 10.05
C LYS A 104 -2.38 -10.45 8.69
N TYR A 105 -1.52 -9.74 7.99
CA TYR A 105 -1.31 -9.99 6.55
C TYR A 105 0.16 -10.14 6.17
N GLY A 106 1.09 -10.06 7.14
CA GLY A 106 2.51 -10.26 6.91
C GLY A 106 3.17 -9.15 6.08
N LEU A 107 2.61 -7.94 6.10
CA LEU A 107 3.26 -6.79 5.48
C LEU A 107 4.48 -6.41 6.31
N GLU A 108 5.52 -5.89 5.66
CA GLU A 108 6.77 -5.48 6.29
C GLU A 108 6.97 -3.98 6.21
N ALA A 109 7.43 -3.35 7.30
CA ALA A 109 7.83 -1.95 7.29
C ALA A 109 9.25 -1.83 6.76
N LEU A 110 9.41 -1.16 5.61
CA LEU A 110 10.71 -0.94 4.98
C LEU A 110 11.44 0.28 5.55
N ALA A 111 10.69 1.33 5.89
CA ALA A 111 11.22 2.59 6.39
C ALA A 111 10.17 3.28 7.26
N ALA A 112 10.62 4.17 8.12
CA ALA A 112 9.77 5.08 8.87
C ALA A 112 10.15 6.52 8.52
N ASP A 113 9.13 7.36 8.32
CA ASP A 113 9.32 8.79 8.10
C ASP A 113 9.96 9.44 9.33
N GLN A 114 11.05 10.17 9.13
CA GLN A 114 11.73 10.89 10.19
C GLN A 114 11.37 12.37 10.12
N LYS A 115 10.78 12.86 11.20
CA LYS A 115 10.47 14.28 11.35
C LYS A 115 11.74 15.13 11.47
N SER A 116 11.62 16.43 11.23
CA SER A 116 12.73 17.38 11.32
C SER A 116 13.43 17.42 12.69
N ASP A 117 12.74 17.03 13.76
CA ASP A 117 13.26 16.92 15.13
C ASP A 117 13.91 15.55 15.43
N GLY A 118 14.03 14.66 14.43
CA GLY A 118 14.65 13.35 14.53
C GLY A 118 13.71 12.23 15.01
N ARG A 119 12.46 12.53 15.36
CA ARG A 119 11.48 11.50 15.79
C ARG A 119 10.92 10.74 14.59
N THR A 120 10.67 9.45 14.80
CA THR A 120 9.95 8.57 13.86
C THR A 120 8.56 8.19 14.35
N PHE A 121 8.05 8.89 15.35
CA PHE A 121 6.75 8.63 15.97
C PHE A 121 6.00 9.93 16.27
N TYR A 122 4.71 9.81 16.49
CA TYR A 122 3.85 10.86 17.06
C TYR A 122 3.07 10.29 18.22
N ASN A 123 2.58 11.18 19.09
CA ASN A 123 1.78 10.78 20.24
C ASN A 123 0.29 10.85 19.86
N ALA A 124 -0.46 9.82 20.22
CA ALA A 124 -1.90 9.90 20.26
C ALA A 124 -2.33 10.54 21.59
N HIS A 125 -3.36 11.36 21.55
CA HIS A 125 -3.93 12.00 22.75
C HIS A 125 -5.40 11.64 22.88
N ALA A 126 -5.78 11.16 24.04
CA ALA A 126 -7.18 11.13 24.45
C ALA A 126 -7.58 12.52 24.96
N VAL A 127 -8.66 13.07 24.46
CA VAL A 127 -9.15 14.39 24.88
C VAL A 127 -10.52 14.26 25.48
N VAL A 128 -10.77 15.04 26.53
CA VAL A 128 -12.04 15.10 27.26
C VAL A 128 -12.44 16.57 27.49
N LEU A 129 -13.68 16.82 27.85
CA LEU A 129 -14.10 18.16 28.20
C LEU A 129 -13.33 18.62 29.44
N LYS A 130 -12.93 19.89 29.45
CA LYS A 130 -12.15 20.52 30.53
C LYS A 130 -12.80 20.39 31.92
N ASP A 131 -14.14 20.48 31.96
CA ASP A 131 -14.92 20.44 33.19
C ASP A 131 -15.52 19.03 33.41
N SER A 132 -14.90 17.96 32.92
CA SER A 132 -15.33 16.59 33.14
C SER A 132 -14.63 15.97 34.35
N GLU A 133 -15.29 15.02 35.00
CA GLU A 133 -14.71 14.22 36.09
C GLU A 133 -13.35 13.59 35.71
N MET A 134 -13.18 13.21 34.43
CA MET A 134 -11.93 12.66 33.92
C MET A 134 -10.81 13.70 33.87
N ALA A 135 -11.15 14.96 33.52
CA ALA A 135 -10.17 16.04 33.53
C ALA A 135 -9.76 16.40 34.96
N GLU A 136 -10.71 16.44 35.89
CA GLU A 136 -10.45 16.66 37.32
C GLU A 136 -9.53 15.54 37.87
N ALA A 137 -9.86 14.27 37.61
CA ALA A 137 -9.07 13.13 38.07
C ALA A 137 -7.66 13.11 37.49
N HIS A 138 -7.45 13.63 36.25
CA HIS A 138 -6.11 13.75 35.65
C HIS A 138 -5.30 14.90 36.28
N LEU A 139 -5.97 15.96 36.75
CA LEU A 139 -5.32 17.17 37.23
C LEU A 139 -5.18 17.21 38.76
N ASP A 140 -5.79 16.28 39.50
CA ASP A 140 -5.75 16.26 40.97
C ASP A 140 -4.35 15.93 41.53
N GLY A 141 -3.45 15.39 40.69
CA GLY A 141 -2.08 15.03 41.07
C GLY A 141 -1.98 13.80 41.96
N ASP A 142 -3.08 13.08 42.15
CA ASP A 142 -3.10 11.81 42.88
C ASP A 142 -2.77 10.64 41.93
N GLU A 143 -1.58 10.08 42.09
CA GLU A 143 -1.11 8.94 41.26
C GLU A 143 -1.97 7.67 41.44
N THR A 144 -2.83 7.63 42.48
CA THR A 144 -3.74 6.50 42.71
C THR A 144 -5.04 6.63 41.93
N THR A 145 -5.35 7.81 41.40
CA THR A 145 -6.54 8.09 40.60
C THR A 145 -6.26 7.72 39.16
N ASP A 146 -6.96 6.70 38.64
CA ASP A 146 -6.92 6.34 37.23
C ASP A 146 -8.04 7.01 36.45
N PRO A 147 -7.77 8.10 35.69
CA PRO A 147 -8.79 8.78 34.92
C PRO A 147 -9.42 7.90 33.84
N PHE A 148 -8.72 6.84 33.39
CA PHE A 148 -9.25 5.90 32.41
C PHE A 148 -10.29 4.94 32.98
N ALA A 149 -10.28 4.71 34.33
CA ALA A 149 -11.32 3.92 34.97
C ALA A 149 -12.70 4.58 34.83
N LEU A 150 -12.76 5.90 34.70
CA LEU A 150 -13.99 6.68 34.49
C LEU A 150 -14.56 6.55 33.06
N LEU A 151 -13.85 5.85 32.15
CA LEU A 151 -14.36 5.58 30.81
C LEU A 151 -15.34 4.40 30.75
N GLU A 152 -15.45 3.61 31.80
CA GLU A 152 -16.38 2.49 31.85
C GLU A 152 -17.83 2.97 31.60
N GLY A 153 -18.50 2.37 30.64
CA GLY A 153 -19.85 2.73 30.21
C GLY A 153 -19.98 4.05 29.45
N LYS A 154 -18.90 4.75 29.16
CA LYS A 154 -18.90 5.99 28.36
C LYS A 154 -18.74 5.68 26.84
N THR A 155 -19.15 6.64 26.04
CA THR A 155 -18.99 6.57 24.57
C THR A 155 -17.69 7.22 24.16
N SER A 156 -16.88 6.53 23.38
CA SER A 156 -15.68 7.09 22.75
C SER A 156 -15.91 7.43 21.29
N CYS A 157 -15.27 8.49 20.82
CA CYS A 157 -15.27 8.90 19.43
C CYS A 157 -13.91 8.59 18.80
N HIS A 158 -13.93 8.03 17.61
CA HIS A 158 -12.73 7.66 16.84
C HIS A 158 -12.77 8.26 15.44
N THR A 159 -11.62 8.54 14.88
CA THR A 159 -11.49 9.06 13.49
C THR A 159 -11.72 7.99 12.42
N GLY A 160 -11.90 6.73 12.80
CA GLY A 160 -12.18 5.60 11.90
C GLY A 160 -11.94 4.25 12.56
N TRP A 161 -12.44 3.20 11.93
CA TRP A 161 -12.18 1.82 12.31
C TRP A 161 -11.34 1.15 11.23
N LEU A 162 -10.22 0.59 11.63
CA LEU A 162 -9.55 -0.44 10.83
C LEU A 162 -10.36 -1.74 11.02
N LYS A 163 -11.16 -2.10 10.04
CA LYS A 163 -11.94 -3.35 10.05
C LYS A 163 -11.08 -4.55 9.69
#